data_5507b107f2cccdfa8e402709825038a3
#
_entry.id   5507b107f2cccdfa8e402709825038a3
#
_cell.length_a   1.000
_cell.length_b   1.000
_cell.length_c   1.000
_cell.angle_alpha   90.00
_cell.angle_beta   90.00
_cell.angle_gamma   90.00
#
_symmetry.space_group_name_H-M   'P 1'
#
loop_
_entity.id
_entity.type
_entity.pdbx_description
1 polymer ?
#
loop_
_entity_poly.entity_id
_entity_poly.type
_entity_poly.pdbx_seq_one_letter_code
_entity_poly.pdbx_strand_id
1 'polypeptide(L)'
;MICYPKVYDVLIESLRPDLNLPVDEWSDRFMIIPKSSGSSEYGQYKTSRTPHAREVMKCLSDDHPCKRVICMVSSQQFKTQVALNWFGSTVHQSPSNFLWLMPTGALAKRLSARVDKTIKAVDVLRERVAKPNSRDAKNTQEVKEYIGGTLFMPTAGSAANLAEVPARRVAIDEVDRCESNVDNEGDPIKLAEARQTTFSHNKKSYYYSFIQ
;
A
#
# COMPACT_ATOMS: atom_id res chain seq x y z
N MET A 1 32.46 -31.31 20.70
CA MET A 1 31.99 -29.93 20.76
C MET A 1 31.13 -29.71 19.54
N ILE A 2 29.79 -29.78 19.68
CA ILE A 2 28.85 -29.62 18.54
C ILE A 2 28.74 -28.11 18.32
N CYS A 3 29.37 -27.63 17.29
CA CYS A 3 29.21 -26.25 16.86
C CYS A 3 27.83 -26.08 16.20
N TYR A 4 26.96 -25.24 16.74
CA TYR A 4 25.68 -24.87 16.15
C TYR A 4 25.78 -23.49 15.50
N PRO A 5 26.50 -23.33 14.36
CA PRO A 5 26.62 -22.02 13.71
C PRO A 5 25.27 -21.46 13.34
N LYS A 6 24.32 -22.31 12.91
CA LYS A 6 22.96 -21.90 12.52
C LYS A 6 22.14 -21.26 13.66
N VAL A 7 22.38 -21.66 14.92
CA VAL A 7 21.64 -21.08 16.06
C VAL A 7 22.09 -19.66 16.35
N TYR A 8 23.40 -19.40 16.26
CA TYR A 8 23.93 -18.04 16.42
C TYR A 8 23.52 -17.12 15.29
N ASP A 9 23.51 -17.61 14.05
CA ASP A 9 23.08 -16.83 12.89
C ASP A 9 21.61 -16.45 13.00
N VAL A 10 20.74 -17.39 13.39
CA VAL A 10 19.31 -17.14 13.64
C VAL A 10 19.09 -16.17 14.79
N LEU A 11 19.90 -16.30 15.86
CA LEU A 11 19.80 -15.42 17.03
C LEU A 11 20.24 -14.00 16.69
N ILE A 12 21.34 -13.83 15.95
CA ILE A 12 21.80 -12.53 15.45
C ILE A 12 20.77 -11.91 14.50
N GLU A 13 20.18 -12.70 13.60
CA GLU A 13 19.13 -12.25 12.68
C GLU A 13 17.88 -11.78 13.44
N SER A 14 17.46 -12.51 14.47
CA SER A 14 16.30 -12.16 15.30
C SER A 14 16.52 -10.94 16.20
N LEU A 15 17.77 -10.59 16.50
CA LEU A 15 18.13 -9.40 17.28
C LEU A 15 18.40 -8.16 16.42
N ARG A 16 18.42 -8.29 15.08
CA ARG A 16 18.53 -7.13 14.21
C ARG A 16 17.31 -6.24 14.38
N PRO A 17 17.49 -4.93 14.60
CA PRO A 17 16.36 -4.01 14.60
C PRO A 17 15.65 -4.03 13.27
N ASP A 18 14.32 -3.94 13.31
CA ASP A 18 13.51 -3.82 12.10
C ASP A 18 13.99 -2.65 11.26
N LEU A 19 13.96 -2.84 9.95
CA LEU A 19 14.26 -1.76 9.01
C LEU A 19 13.23 -0.63 9.21
N ASN A 20 13.71 0.57 9.40
CA ASN A 20 12.87 1.78 9.48
C ASN A 20 13.38 2.82 8.47
N LEU A 21 13.27 2.49 7.19
CA LEU A 21 13.64 3.39 6.11
C LEU A 21 12.46 4.28 5.72
N PRO A 22 12.67 5.57 5.43
CA PRO A 22 11.68 6.38 4.75
C PRO A 22 11.20 5.71 3.46
N VAL A 23 9.95 5.96 3.05
CA VAL A 23 9.34 5.28 1.90
C VAL A 23 10.13 5.48 0.61
N ASP A 24 10.74 6.65 0.41
CA ASP A 24 11.57 6.94 -0.76
C ASP A 24 12.87 6.09 -0.77
N GLU A 25 13.55 5.97 0.36
CA GLU A 25 14.76 5.15 0.50
C GLU A 25 14.45 3.66 0.38
N TRP A 26 13.34 3.23 1.01
CA TRP A 26 12.84 1.86 0.85
C TRP A 26 12.58 1.53 -0.62
N SER A 27 11.95 2.47 -1.33
CA SER A 27 11.60 2.30 -2.74
C SER A 27 12.83 2.20 -3.63
N ASP A 28 13.82 3.06 -3.40
CA ASP A 28 15.08 3.03 -4.14
C ASP A 28 15.85 1.73 -3.92
N ARG A 29 15.68 1.10 -2.75
CA ARG A 29 16.37 -0.12 -2.37
C ARG A 29 15.68 -1.40 -2.82
N PHE A 30 14.36 -1.48 -2.70
CA PHE A 30 13.61 -2.73 -2.84
C PHE A 30 12.58 -2.74 -3.96
N MET A 31 12.03 -1.58 -4.36
CA MET A 31 10.93 -1.55 -5.33
C MET A 31 11.43 -1.83 -6.74
N ILE A 32 10.78 -2.81 -7.38
CA ILE A 32 11.01 -3.15 -8.78
C ILE A 32 9.73 -2.88 -9.57
N ILE A 33 9.83 -2.08 -10.63
CA ILE A 33 8.73 -1.86 -11.57
C ILE A 33 8.73 -3.04 -12.55
N PRO A 34 7.66 -3.86 -12.58
CA PRO A 34 7.60 -5.01 -13.45
C PRO A 34 7.57 -4.58 -14.93
N LYS A 35 8.29 -5.27 -15.79
CA LYS A 35 8.23 -5.07 -17.24
C LYS A 35 6.80 -5.23 -17.79
N SER A 36 6.02 -6.13 -17.19
CA SER A 36 4.61 -6.37 -17.53
C SER A 36 3.63 -5.27 -17.09
N SER A 37 4.10 -4.22 -16.39
CA SER A 37 3.25 -3.09 -15.99
C SER A 37 2.89 -2.15 -17.12
N GLY A 38 3.58 -2.26 -18.27
CA GLY A 38 3.43 -1.32 -19.39
C GLY A 38 4.09 0.04 -19.15
N SER A 39 4.91 0.17 -18.10
CA SER A 39 5.69 1.37 -17.85
C SER A 39 6.82 1.50 -18.89
N SER A 40 7.09 2.71 -19.34
CA SER A 40 8.26 3.01 -20.18
C SER A 40 9.58 2.75 -19.45
N GLU A 41 9.55 2.86 -18.13
CA GLU A 41 10.69 2.58 -17.25
C GLU A 41 10.37 1.37 -16.37
N TYR A 42 11.11 0.30 -16.55
CA TYR A 42 11.02 -0.93 -15.76
C TYR A 42 12.36 -1.23 -15.07
N GLY A 43 12.33 -2.15 -14.11
CA GLY A 43 13.49 -2.50 -13.30
C GLY A 43 13.50 -1.78 -11.96
N GLN A 44 14.68 -1.55 -11.39
CA GLN A 44 14.81 -0.89 -10.09
C GLN A 44 14.20 0.51 -10.11
N TYR A 45 13.28 0.77 -9.18
CA TYR A 45 12.72 2.11 -8.97
C TYR A 45 13.84 3.06 -8.53
N LYS A 46 13.79 4.29 -8.99
CA LYS A 46 14.72 5.35 -8.57
C LYS A 46 13.97 6.65 -8.36
N THR A 47 13.95 7.14 -7.14
CA THR A 47 13.33 8.43 -6.78
C THR A 47 13.94 9.60 -7.57
N SER A 48 15.21 9.48 -7.99
CA SER A 48 15.87 10.51 -8.79
C SER A 48 15.24 10.75 -10.17
N ARG A 49 14.46 9.79 -10.70
CA ARG A 49 13.72 9.94 -11.96
C ARG A 49 12.41 10.70 -11.80
N THR A 50 11.85 10.70 -10.60
CA THR A 50 10.63 11.44 -10.23
C THR A 50 10.85 12.20 -8.92
N PRO A 51 11.74 13.21 -8.91
CA PRO A 51 12.20 13.86 -7.68
C PRO A 51 11.08 14.55 -6.90
N HIS A 52 10.02 15.00 -7.58
CA HIS A 52 8.83 15.60 -6.98
C HIS A 52 7.97 14.59 -6.19
N ALA A 53 8.14 13.30 -6.40
CA ALA A 53 7.47 12.25 -5.60
C ALA A 53 8.16 12.03 -4.24
N ARG A 54 9.39 12.49 -4.06
CA ARG A 54 10.21 12.24 -2.85
C ARG A 54 9.54 12.75 -1.60
N GLU A 55 9.11 14.02 -1.62
CA GLU A 55 8.48 14.66 -0.46
C GLU A 55 7.18 13.94 -0.07
N VAL A 56 6.37 13.57 -1.06
CA VAL A 56 5.13 12.79 -0.84
C VAL A 56 5.45 11.47 -0.14
N MET A 57 6.45 10.74 -0.60
CA MET A 57 6.86 9.47 0.01
C MET A 57 7.42 9.65 1.42
N LYS A 58 8.21 10.69 1.68
CA LYS A 58 8.69 11.01 3.04
C LYS A 58 7.54 11.31 3.99
N CYS A 59 6.55 12.10 3.57
CA CYS A 59 5.36 12.39 4.38
C CYS A 59 4.55 11.14 4.71
N LEU A 60 4.60 10.10 3.88
CA LEU A 60 3.94 8.81 4.11
C LEU A 60 4.74 7.86 5.01
N SER A 61 5.98 8.17 5.33
CA SER A 61 6.82 7.37 6.25
C SER A 61 6.29 7.42 7.68
N ASP A 62 6.46 6.33 8.43
CA ASP A 62 5.85 6.16 9.76
C ASP A 62 6.35 7.17 10.79
N ASP A 63 7.60 7.53 10.74
CA ASP A 63 8.27 8.48 11.62
C ASP A 63 7.98 9.95 11.28
N HIS A 64 7.42 10.23 10.09
CA HIS A 64 7.06 11.60 9.70
C HIS A 64 5.77 12.04 10.39
N PRO A 65 5.68 13.28 10.93
CA PRO A 65 4.52 13.74 11.71
C PRO A 65 3.25 13.94 10.87
N CYS A 66 3.37 14.07 9.54
CA CYS A 66 2.23 14.26 8.64
C CYS A 66 1.30 13.03 8.69
N LYS A 67 0.01 13.26 8.95
CA LYS A 67 -1.02 12.19 9.02
C LYS A 67 -1.83 12.07 7.74
N ARG A 68 -1.88 13.12 6.92
CA ARG A 68 -2.65 13.16 5.67
C ARG A 68 -1.85 13.85 4.59
N VAL A 69 -1.72 13.19 3.46
CA VAL A 69 -1.11 13.71 2.24
C VAL A 69 -2.18 13.81 1.16
N ILE A 70 -2.33 14.96 0.56
CA ILE A 70 -3.24 15.19 -0.56
C ILE A 70 -2.40 15.56 -1.77
N CYS A 71 -2.56 14.83 -2.86
CA CYS A 71 -1.76 14.99 -4.06
C CYS A 71 -2.66 15.21 -5.28
N MET A 72 -2.64 16.40 -5.83
CA MET A 72 -3.33 16.76 -7.06
C MET A 72 -2.30 17.04 -8.15
N VAL A 73 -2.18 16.15 -9.11
CA VAL A 73 -1.22 16.27 -10.21
C VAL A 73 -1.84 15.71 -11.50
N SER A 74 -1.26 16.05 -12.65
CA SER A 74 -1.74 15.58 -13.93
C SER A 74 -1.78 14.05 -14.06
N SER A 75 -2.50 13.57 -15.07
CA SER A 75 -2.60 12.12 -15.33
C SER A 75 -1.23 11.50 -15.66
N GLN A 76 -1.11 10.19 -15.48
CA GLN A 76 0.11 9.40 -15.75
C GLN A 76 1.39 9.86 -15.01
N GLN A 77 1.22 10.61 -13.92
CA GLN A 77 2.30 10.97 -13.01
C GLN A 77 2.55 9.84 -12.00
N PHE A 78 3.26 10.14 -10.96
CA PHE A 78 3.75 9.19 -9.94
C PHE A 78 2.69 8.67 -8.95
N LYS A 79 1.45 9.16 -8.93
CA LYS A 79 0.45 8.94 -7.87
C LYS A 79 0.31 7.49 -7.42
N THR A 80 -0.13 6.63 -8.34
CA THR A 80 -0.35 5.21 -8.04
C THR A 80 0.96 4.48 -7.73
N GLN A 81 2.08 4.92 -8.33
CA GLN A 81 3.39 4.33 -8.03
C GLN A 81 3.84 4.66 -6.60
N VAL A 82 3.63 5.88 -6.13
CA VAL A 82 3.88 6.27 -4.73
C VAL A 82 3.02 5.43 -3.77
N ALA A 83 1.74 5.22 -4.10
CA ALA A 83 0.86 4.37 -3.28
C ALA A 83 1.35 2.90 -3.25
N LEU A 84 1.86 2.35 -4.37
CA LEU A 84 2.48 1.02 -4.41
C LEU A 84 3.78 0.96 -3.61
N ASN A 85 4.60 1.99 -3.68
CA ASN A 85 5.83 2.10 -2.91
C ASN A 85 5.52 2.12 -1.40
N TRP A 86 4.54 2.92 -1.00
CA TRP A 86 4.07 2.99 0.38
C TRP A 86 3.46 1.66 0.86
N PHE A 87 2.64 1.01 0.05
CA PHE A 87 2.11 -0.32 0.36
C PHE A 87 3.25 -1.33 0.54
N GLY A 88 4.22 -1.36 -0.37
CA GLY A 88 5.36 -2.26 -0.29
C GLY A 88 6.20 -2.03 0.97
N SER A 89 6.49 -0.77 1.29
CA SER A 89 7.17 -0.38 2.53
C SER A 89 6.38 -0.83 3.78
N THR A 90 5.04 -0.67 3.75
CA THR A 90 4.16 -1.14 4.81
C THR A 90 4.27 -2.63 5.05
N VAL A 91 4.15 -3.44 4.00
CA VAL A 91 4.23 -4.91 4.10
C VAL A 91 5.58 -5.37 4.65
N HIS A 92 6.66 -4.68 4.27
CA HIS A 92 8.01 -5.10 4.62
C HIS A 92 8.45 -4.64 6.01
N GLN A 93 8.19 -3.38 6.37
CA GLN A 93 8.80 -2.75 7.55
C GLN A 93 7.83 -2.57 8.73
N SER A 94 6.57 -2.29 8.46
CA SER A 94 5.58 -1.96 9.50
C SER A 94 4.20 -2.50 9.13
N PRO A 95 4.05 -3.83 9.10
CA PRO A 95 2.81 -4.47 8.66
C PRO A 95 1.61 -4.01 9.48
N SER A 96 0.53 -3.70 8.80
CA SER A 96 -0.77 -3.33 9.38
C SER A 96 -1.81 -3.34 8.28
N ASN A 97 -3.08 -3.37 8.63
CA ASN A 97 -4.14 -3.29 7.65
C ASN A 97 -4.04 -2.02 6.80
N PHE A 98 -4.19 -2.21 5.50
CA PHE A 98 -4.12 -1.18 4.48
C PHE A 98 -5.44 -1.17 3.68
N LEU A 99 -6.15 -0.06 3.68
CA LEU A 99 -7.36 0.12 2.90
C LEU A 99 -7.04 1.00 1.69
N TRP A 100 -7.36 0.51 0.49
CA TRP A 100 -7.14 1.23 -0.75
C TRP A 100 -8.46 1.40 -1.50
N LEU A 101 -9.12 2.53 -1.24
CA LEU A 101 -10.42 2.86 -1.80
C LEU A 101 -10.31 3.23 -3.28
N MET A 102 -11.16 2.63 -4.10
CA MET A 102 -11.26 2.87 -5.53
C MET A 102 -12.65 3.38 -5.91
N PRO A 103 -12.78 4.32 -6.86
CA PRO A 103 -14.08 4.82 -7.27
C PRO A 103 -15.01 3.74 -7.85
N THR A 104 -14.44 2.81 -8.62
CA THR A 104 -15.23 1.79 -9.33
C THR A 104 -14.59 0.41 -9.26
N GLY A 105 -15.41 -0.65 -9.41
CA GLY A 105 -14.94 -2.03 -9.45
C GLY A 105 -13.97 -2.33 -10.62
N ALA A 106 -14.14 -1.67 -11.75
CA ALA A 106 -13.22 -1.81 -12.88
C ALA A 106 -11.82 -1.29 -12.54
N LEU A 107 -11.73 -0.16 -11.81
CA LEU A 107 -10.47 0.40 -11.35
C LEU A 107 -9.86 -0.46 -10.23
N ALA A 108 -10.66 -0.96 -9.30
CA ALA A 108 -10.22 -1.88 -8.24
C ALA A 108 -9.59 -3.15 -8.85
N LYS A 109 -10.22 -3.74 -9.87
CA LYS A 109 -9.68 -4.91 -10.57
C LYS A 109 -8.34 -4.62 -11.26
N ARG A 110 -8.19 -3.44 -11.90
CA ARG A 110 -6.93 -3.02 -12.53
C ARG A 110 -5.84 -2.80 -11.49
N LEU A 111 -6.19 -2.17 -10.36
CA LEU A 111 -5.26 -1.98 -9.24
C LEU A 111 -4.81 -3.32 -8.67
N SER A 112 -5.74 -4.24 -8.39
CA SER A 112 -5.42 -5.59 -7.89
C SER A 112 -4.44 -6.31 -8.79
N ALA A 113 -4.65 -6.28 -10.10
CA ALA A 113 -3.72 -6.88 -11.07
C ALA A 113 -2.32 -6.20 -11.05
N ARG A 114 -2.27 -4.88 -10.81
CA ARG A 114 -1.01 -4.15 -10.69
C ARG A 114 -0.28 -4.49 -9.39
N VAL A 115 -1.01 -4.60 -8.29
CA VAL A 115 -0.50 -5.06 -6.98
C VAL A 115 0.09 -6.46 -7.12
N ASP A 116 -0.63 -7.41 -7.75
CA ASP A 116 -0.14 -8.77 -7.96
C ASP A 116 1.16 -8.83 -8.77
N LYS A 117 1.27 -8.01 -9.81
CA LYS A 117 2.51 -7.89 -10.60
C LYS A 117 3.66 -7.34 -9.76
N THR A 118 3.39 -6.35 -8.92
CA THR A 118 4.38 -5.75 -8.01
C THR A 118 4.85 -6.76 -6.98
N ILE A 119 3.93 -7.48 -6.32
CA ILE A 119 4.26 -8.54 -5.35
C ILE A 119 5.17 -9.60 -5.99
N LYS A 120 4.85 -10.03 -7.20
CA LYS A 120 5.67 -11.03 -7.92
C LYS A 120 7.06 -10.54 -8.28
N ALA A 121 7.22 -9.25 -8.55
CA ALA A 121 8.49 -8.65 -8.97
C ALA A 121 9.41 -8.29 -7.80
N VAL A 122 8.87 -8.03 -6.61
CA VAL A 122 9.62 -7.57 -5.44
C VAL A 122 9.80 -8.73 -4.47
N ASP A 123 11.02 -9.20 -4.29
CA ASP A 123 11.33 -10.40 -3.51
C ASP A 123 10.81 -10.34 -2.08
N VAL A 124 11.08 -9.25 -1.38
CA VAL A 124 10.64 -9.04 0.02
C VAL A 124 9.11 -9.03 0.18
N LEU A 125 8.36 -8.70 -0.87
CA LEU A 125 6.90 -8.78 -0.86
C LEU A 125 6.41 -10.19 -1.19
N ARG A 126 7.07 -10.86 -2.13
CA ARG A 126 6.72 -12.24 -2.53
C ARG A 126 6.85 -13.22 -1.37
N GLU A 127 7.79 -12.98 -0.46
CA GLU A 127 7.99 -13.83 0.72
C GLU A 127 6.95 -13.59 1.82
N ARG A 128 6.36 -12.38 1.88
CA ARG A 128 5.45 -11.95 2.95
C ARG A 128 3.98 -12.04 2.60
N VAL A 129 3.63 -12.00 1.32
CA VAL A 129 2.24 -12.06 0.84
C VAL A 129 1.84 -13.49 0.57
N ALA A 130 0.67 -13.88 1.07
CA ALA A 130 0.11 -15.21 0.87
C ALA A 130 -0.03 -15.54 -0.63
N LYS A 131 0.39 -16.73 -1.03
CA LYS A 131 0.19 -17.20 -2.41
C LYS A 131 -1.29 -17.42 -2.66
N PRO A 132 -1.82 -17.08 -3.85
CA PRO A 132 -3.19 -17.39 -4.19
C PRO A 132 -3.36 -18.92 -4.26
N ASN A 133 -4.01 -19.49 -3.25
CA ASN A 133 -4.41 -20.90 -3.25
C ASN A 133 -5.85 -21.00 -3.71
N SER A 134 -6.15 -21.93 -4.61
CA SER A 134 -7.47 -22.14 -5.20
C SER A 134 -8.58 -22.56 -4.20
N ARG A 135 -8.23 -22.85 -2.94
CA ARG A 135 -9.15 -23.31 -1.89
C ARG A 135 -9.30 -22.33 -0.70
N ASP A 136 -8.40 -21.39 -0.53
CA ASP A 136 -8.48 -20.40 0.56
C ASP A 136 -8.83 -19.03 -0.02
N ALA A 137 -9.93 -18.45 0.47
CA ALA A 137 -10.39 -17.10 0.10
C ALA A 137 -9.46 -15.94 0.52
N LYS A 138 -8.23 -16.28 0.93
CA LYS A 138 -7.25 -15.36 1.51
C LYS A 138 -6.62 -14.37 0.53
N ASN A 139 -6.78 -14.61 -0.76
CA ASN A 139 -6.19 -13.77 -1.79
C ASN A 139 -7.15 -13.64 -2.99
N THR A 140 -8.12 -12.75 -2.83
CA THR A 140 -9.11 -12.43 -3.85
C THR A 140 -8.69 -11.21 -4.67
N GLN A 141 -9.56 -10.74 -5.58
CA GLN A 141 -9.35 -9.48 -6.28
C GLN A 141 -9.42 -8.26 -5.35
N GLU A 142 -10.15 -8.35 -4.25
CA GLU A 142 -10.43 -7.25 -3.33
C GLU A 142 -9.59 -7.31 -2.05
N VAL A 143 -9.04 -8.48 -1.73
CA VAL A 143 -8.31 -8.72 -0.48
C VAL A 143 -7.00 -9.43 -0.75
N LYS A 144 -5.91 -8.97 -0.13
CA LYS A 144 -4.59 -9.63 -0.14
C LYS A 144 -4.06 -9.73 1.28
N GLU A 145 -3.98 -10.96 1.80
CA GLU A 145 -3.38 -11.20 3.11
C GLU A 145 -1.85 -11.25 3.03
N TYR A 146 -1.22 -10.68 4.02
CA TYR A 146 0.23 -10.72 4.21
C TYR A 146 0.58 -10.84 5.70
N ILE A 147 1.80 -11.20 6.00
CA ILE A 147 2.27 -11.36 7.37
C ILE A 147 2.07 -10.04 8.13
N GLY A 148 1.22 -10.06 9.15
CA GLY A 148 0.95 -8.92 10.02
C GLY A 148 -0.09 -7.92 9.51
N GLY A 149 -0.82 -8.21 8.43
CA GLY A 149 -1.89 -7.34 7.95
C GLY A 149 -2.60 -7.83 6.69
N THR A 150 -3.52 -7.01 6.22
CA THR A 150 -4.33 -7.29 5.04
C THR A 150 -4.51 -6.01 4.23
N LEU A 151 -4.36 -6.11 2.90
CA LEU A 151 -4.77 -5.09 1.95
C LEU A 151 -6.23 -5.32 1.56
N PHE A 152 -7.06 -4.31 1.76
CA PHE A 152 -8.44 -4.24 1.29
C PHE A 152 -8.54 -3.23 0.15
N MET A 153 -9.19 -3.61 -0.94
CA MET A 153 -9.41 -2.76 -2.11
C MET A 153 -10.92 -2.59 -2.38
N PRO A 154 -11.67 -1.97 -1.45
CA PRO A 154 -13.10 -1.74 -1.63
C PRO A 154 -13.35 -0.68 -2.69
N THR A 155 -14.60 -0.64 -3.17
CA THR A 155 -15.09 0.40 -4.06
C THR A 155 -15.92 1.43 -3.32
N ALA A 156 -15.90 2.66 -3.80
CA ALA A 156 -16.70 3.74 -3.24
C ALA A 156 -18.22 3.51 -3.38
N GLY A 157 -18.65 2.58 -4.20
CA GLY A 157 -20.07 2.23 -4.41
C GLY A 157 -20.64 1.20 -3.41
N SER A 158 -19.92 0.82 -2.34
CA SER A 158 -20.41 -0.15 -1.34
C SER A 158 -20.01 0.28 0.06
N ALA A 159 -20.95 0.83 0.81
CA ALA A 159 -20.73 1.24 2.19
C ALA A 159 -20.40 0.04 3.10
N ALA A 160 -21.07 -1.11 2.89
CA ALA A 160 -20.85 -2.33 3.67
C ALA A 160 -19.36 -2.78 3.60
N ASN A 161 -18.75 -2.78 2.42
CA ASN A 161 -17.35 -3.17 2.26
C ASN A 161 -16.36 -2.18 2.91
N LEU A 162 -16.80 -0.95 3.15
CA LEU A 162 -16.03 0.06 3.86
C LEU A 162 -16.15 -0.07 5.39
N ALA A 163 -17.17 -0.76 5.88
CA ALA A 163 -17.53 -0.80 7.30
C ALA A 163 -16.77 -1.85 8.11
N GLU A 164 -16.19 -2.88 7.49
CA GLU A 164 -15.81 -4.10 8.20
C GLU A 164 -14.47 -4.06 8.93
N VAL A 165 -13.47 -3.28 8.46
CA VAL A 165 -12.10 -3.51 8.94
C VAL A 165 -11.41 -2.22 9.39
N PRO A 166 -10.87 -2.18 10.63
CA PRO A 166 -10.00 -1.10 11.05
C PRO A 166 -8.70 -1.12 10.24
N ALA A 167 -8.32 0.04 9.70
CA ALA A 167 -7.11 0.19 8.90
C ALA A 167 -6.25 1.35 9.41
N ARG A 168 -4.97 1.10 9.62
CA ARG A 168 -4.01 2.15 10.01
C ARG A 168 -3.69 3.06 8.83
N ARG A 169 -3.66 2.50 7.62
CA ARG A 169 -3.29 3.19 6.38
C ARG A 169 -4.45 3.19 5.40
N VAL A 170 -4.75 4.35 4.87
CA VAL A 170 -5.82 4.55 3.90
C VAL A 170 -5.28 5.28 2.69
N ALA A 171 -5.38 4.66 1.51
CA ALA A 171 -5.16 5.31 0.22
C ALA A 171 -6.50 5.49 -0.50
N ILE A 172 -6.73 6.62 -1.14
CA ILE A 172 -7.93 6.90 -1.93
C ILE A 172 -7.49 7.38 -3.31
N ASP A 173 -7.83 6.61 -4.33
CA ASP A 173 -7.55 6.93 -5.73
C ASP A 173 -8.71 7.73 -6.33
N GLU A 174 -8.38 8.68 -7.19
CA GLU A 174 -9.34 9.50 -7.94
C GLU A 174 -10.49 10.02 -7.06
N VAL A 175 -10.13 10.73 -6.00
CA VAL A 175 -11.05 11.26 -4.97
C VAL A 175 -12.24 12.02 -5.56
N ASP A 176 -12.02 12.77 -6.64
CA ASP A 176 -13.02 13.55 -7.37
C ASP A 176 -14.05 12.69 -8.10
N ARG A 177 -13.79 11.40 -8.30
CA ARG A 177 -14.72 10.43 -8.90
C ARG A 177 -15.51 9.61 -7.90
N CYS A 178 -15.22 9.75 -6.60
CA CYS A 178 -16.00 9.12 -5.56
C CYS A 178 -17.37 9.80 -5.46
N GLU A 179 -18.42 9.01 -5.33
CA GLU A 179 -19.78 9.53 -5.09
C GLU A 179 -19.83 10.24 -3.76
N SER A 180 -20.65 11.29 -3.65
CA SER A 180 -20.76 12.07 -2.41
C SER A 180 -21.59 11.37 -1.32
N ASN A 181 -22.35 10.36 -1.69
CA ASN A 181 -23.18 9.57 -0.77
C ASN A 181 -23.36 8.15 -1.31
N VAL A 182 -23.05 7.16 -0.49
CA VAL A 182 -23.10 5.73 -0.86
C VAL A 182 -24.13 5.03 0.01
N ASP A 183 -25.08 4.34 -0.59
CA ASP A 183 -26.13 3.55 0.07
C ASP A 183 -26.89 4.33 1.17
N ASN A 184 -26.97 5.66 1.09
CA ASN A 184 -27.48 6.58 2.13
C ASN A 184 -26.71 6.53 3.48
N GLU A 185 -25.52 5.92 3.52
CA GLU A 185 -24.66 5.87 4.71
C GLU A 185 -23.64 7.03 4.77
N GLY A 186 -23.56 7.85 3.72
CA GLY A 186 -22.75 9.06 3.68
C GLY A 186 -21.55 8.99 2.72
N ASP A 187 -20.63 9.91 2.91
CA ASP A 187 -19.44 10.09 2.09
C ASP A 187 -18.46 8.91 2.28
N PRO A 188 -18.11 8.16 1.21
CA PRO A 188 -17.21 7.02 1.30
C PRO A 188 -15.81 7.39 1.81
N ILE A 189 -15.37 8.63 1.61
CA ILE A 189 -14.09 9.13 2.12
C ILE A 189 -14.13 9.20 3.65
N LYS A 190 -15.23 9.75 4.20
CA LYS A 190 -15.42 9.80 5.65
C LYS A 190 -15.61 8.43 6.27
N LEU A 191 -16.28 7.52 5.56
CA LEU A 191 -16.41 6.12 5.98
C LEU A 191 -15.04 5.44 6.05
N ALA A 192 -14.20 5.62 5.05
CA ALA A 192 -12.82 5.10 5.05
C ALA A 192 -11.96 5.73 6.17
N GLU A 193 -12.08 7.04 6.40
CA GLU A 193 -11.39 7.73 7.51
C GLU A 193 -11.83 7.22 8.88
N ALA A 194 -13.11 6.88 9.05
CA ALA A 194 -13.63 6.32 10.31
C ALA A 194 -12.94 5.00 10.69
N ARG A 195 -12.44 4.24 9.69
CA ARG A 195 -11.65 3.01 9.94
C ARG A 195 -10.32 3.26 10.61
N GLN A 196 -9.85 4.52 10.63
CA GLN A 196 -8.60 4.92 11.26
C GLN A 196 -8.75 5.41 12.71
N THR A 197 -9.95 5.38 13.28
CA THR A 197 -10.24 5.96 14.60
C THR A 197 -9.38 5.31 15.70
N THR A 198 -9.22 3.98 15.67
CA THR A 198 -8.40 3.24 16.63
C THR A 198 -6.89 3.53 16.49
N PHE A 199 -6.47 4.08 15.36
CA PHE A 199 -5.07 4.40 15.05
C PHE A 199 -4.78 5.91 15.08
N SER A 200 -5.52 6.70 15.87
CA SER A 200 -5.43 8.16 15.89
C SER A 200 -4.00 8.72 16.05
N HIS A 201 -3.13 7.98 16.74
CA HIS A 201 -1.74 8.39 17.00
C HIS A 201 -0.82 8.22 15.79
N ASN A 202 -0.99 7.11 15.03
CA ASN A 202 -0.07 6.68 13.98
C ASN A 202 -0.73 6.37 12.64
N LYS A 203 -1.95 6.87 12.43
CA LYS A 203 -2.67 6.76 11.16
C LYS A 203 -1.99 7.56 10.05
N LYS A 204 -2.08 7.07 8.82
CA LYS A 204 -1.63 7.74 7.60
C LYS A 204 -2.70 7.64 6.53
N SER A 205 -2.90 8.73 5.79
CA SER A 205 -3.84 8.79 4.67
C SER A 205 -3.18 9.42 3.46
N TYR A 206 -3.40 8.85 2.29
CA TYR A 206 -2.92 9.34 1.01
C TYR A 206 -4.09 9.47 0.03
N TYR A 207 -4.47 10.70 -0.29
CA TYR A 207 -5.54 11.03 -1.21
C TYR A 207 -4.95 11.60 -2.48
N TYR A 208 -5.33 11.06 -3.60
CA TYR A 208 -4.79 11.56 -4.85
C TYR A 208 -5.83 11.57 -5.96
N SER A 209 -5.71 12.56 -6.79
CA SER A 209 -6.55 12.79 -7.96
C SER A 209 -5.76 13.46 -9.07
N PHE A 210 -6.37 13.66 -10.22
CA PHE A 210 -5.77 14.38 -11.31
C PHE A 210 -6.48 15.72 -11.52
N ILE A 211 -5.68 16.70 -11.95
CA ILE A 211 -6.20 17.99 -12.39
C ILE A 211 -6.74 17.80 -13.81
N GLN A 212 -8.00 18.13 -14.01
CA GLN A 212 -8.62 18.20 -15.33
C GLN A 212 -8.15 19.43 -16.09
#